data_dd8a7e562b09ed289ca188ed653e6d5f
#
_entry.id   dd8a7e562b09ed289ca188ed653e6d5f
#
_cell.length_a   1.000
_cell.length_b   1.000
_cell.length_c   1.000
_cell.angle_alpha   90.00
_cell.angle_beta   90.00
_cell.angle_gamma   90.00
#
_symmetry.space_group_name_H-M   'P 1'
#
loop_
_entity.id
_entity.type
_entity.pdbx_description
1 polymer ?
#
loop_
_entity_poly.entity_id
_entity_poly.type
_entity_poly.pdbx_seq_one_letter_code
_entity_poly.pdbx_strand_id
1 'polypeptide(L)'
;MKNLITLLSYILLINLQVFAQTDGLNYQAVIIDPDPEEIPGIDVTGNILPNKEINVRFTIYGNSGNTDYQEIHTTKTDEYGMINLVIGKGNSVAGKFTEIYWDGSIKNLKVEINLDGTYSDLSDQELLFIPYAYHRDIIASGDLTVDGNSLLKGKLDINQD
;
A
#
# COMPACT_ATOMS: atom_id res chain seq x y z
N MET A 1 10.25 12.34 -48.28
CA MET A 1 10.09 12.95 -46.95
C MET A 1 8.78 12.54 -46.24
N LYS A 2 7.61 12.57 -46.89
CA LYS A 2 6.32 12.15 -46.26
C LYS A 2 6.36 10.71 -45.70
N ASN A 3 6.86 9.74 -46.43
CA ASN A 3 6.92 8.34 -46.03
C ASN A 3 7.87 8.08 -44.83
N LEU A 4 8.93 8.89 -44.69
CA LEU A 4 9.87 8.80 -43.57
C LEU A 4 9.22 9.31 -42.26
N ILE A 5 8.43 10.38 -42.35
CA ILE A 5 7.69 10.95 -41.19
C ILE A 5 6.63 9.98 -40.73
N THR A 6 5.92 9.30 -41.64
CA THR A 6 4.89 8.29 -41.30
C THR A 6 5.53 7.07 -40.63
N LEU A 7 6.68 6.61 -41.11
CA LEU A 7 7.41 5.50 -40.51
C LEU A 7 7.91 5.84 -39.10
N LEU A 8 8.45 7.06 -38.93
CA LEU A 8 8.94 7.54 -37.64
C LEU A 8 7.79 7.68 -36.60
N SER A 9 6.60 8.12 -37.05
CA SER A 9 5.39 8.19 -36.24
C SER A 9 4.91 6.81 -35.79
N TYR A 10 4.99 5.79 -36.65
CA TYR A 10 4.63 4.40 -36.31
C TYR A 10 5.58 3.78 -35.28
N ILE A 11 6.88 4.04 -35.38
CA ILE A 11 7.90 3.56 -34.44
C ILE A 11 7.72 4.19 -33.05
N LEU A 12 7.30 5.45 -32.98
CA LEU A 12 7.07 6.15 -31.72
C LEU A 12 5.83 5.62 -30.96
N LEU A 13 4.84 5.05 -31.67
CA LEU A 13 3.62 4.51 -31.07
C LEU A 13 3.78 3.10 -30.48
N ILE A 14 4.84 2.38 -30.84
CA ILE A 14 5.04 0.97 -30.43
C ILE A 14 5.63 0.84 -29.01
N ASN A 15 6.15 1.93 -28.41
CA ASN A 15 6.86 1.87 -27.12
C ASN A 15 6.04 2.23 -25.89
N LEU A 16 4.70 2.34 -25.97
CA LEU A 16 3.85 2.55 -24.81
C LEU A 16 3.52 1.21 -24.14
N GLN A 17 4.53 0.57 -23.57
CA GLN A 17 4.34 -0.53 -22.63
C GLN A 17 4.01 0.08 -21.27
N VAL A 18 2.71 0.26 -20.98
CA VAL A 18 2.27 0.62 -19.64
C VAL A 18 2.23 -0.67 -18.81
N PHE A 19 3.30 -0.93 -18.08
CA PHE A 19 3.27 -1.95 -17.02
C PHE A 19 2.46 -1.37 -15.86
N ALA A 20 1.20 -1.77 -15.79
CA ALA A 20 0.28 -1.36 -14.72
C ALA A 20 0.27 -2.34 -13.54
N GLN A 21 1.41 -2.98 -13.22
CA GLN A 21 1.53 -3.74 -11.99
C GLN A 21 2.06 -2.80 -10.91
N THR A 22 1.23 -2.54 -9.91
CA THR A 22 1.54 -1.58 -8.85
C THR A 22 1.64 -2.33 -7.53
N ASP A 23 2.85 -2.37 -6.96
CA ASP A 23 3.03 -2.86 -5.60
C ASP A 23 2.30 -1.95 -4.61
N GLY A 24 1.70 -2.53 -3.59
CA GLY A 24 1.01 -1.78 -2.56
C GLY A 24 0.07 -2.64 -1.72
N LEU A 25 -0.31 -2.10 -0.55
CA LEU A 25 -1.29 -2.71 0.34
C LEU A 25 -2.54 -1.85 0.38
N ASN A 26 -3.71 -2.46 0.14
CA ASN A 26 -4.98 -1.75 0.28
C ASN A 26 -5.25 -1.46 1.77
N TYR A 27 -5.61 -0.21 2.05
CA TYR A 27 -5.99 0.26 3.38
C TYR A 27 -7.33 0.98 3.33
N GLN A 28 -8.23 0.59 4.21
CA GLN A 28 -9.55 1.19 4.35
C GLN A 28 -9.86 1.42 5.82
N ALA A 29 -10.37 2.61 6.16
CA ALA A 29 -10.76 2.94 7.52
C ALA A 29 -11.91 3.94 7.53
N VAL A 30 -12.68 3.93 8.62
CA VAL A 30 -13.63 4.99 8.95
C VAL A 30 -12.96 5.89 9.99
N ILE A 31 -12.89 7.17 9.70
CA ILE A 31 -12.30 8.16 10.59
C ILE A 31 -13.39 8.70 11.51
N ILE A 32 -13.12 8.60 12.80
CA ILE A 32 -13.99 9.09 13.88
C ILE A 32 -13.37 10.38 14.42
N ASP A 33 -14.22 11.37 14.68
CA ASP A 33 -13.80 12.63 15.29
C ASP A 33 -13.28 12.34 16.73
N PRO A 34 -12.01 12.65 17.03
CA PRO A 34 -11.46 12.45 18.35
C PRO A 34 -12.02 13.43 19.39
N ASP A 35 -12.62 14.53 18.96
CA ASP A 35 -13.18 15.58 19.82
C ASP A 35 -14.61 15.96 19.35
N PRO A 36 -15.58 15.00 19.47
CA PRO A 36 -16.95 15.26 19.07
C PRO A 36 -17.56 16.35 19.95
N GLU A 37 -18.26 17.34 19.34
CA GLU A 37 -19.02 18.33 20.09
C GLU A 37 -20.04 17.61 20.98
N GLU A 38 -19.88 17.71 22.32
CA GLU A 38 -20.85 17.20 23.27
C GLU A 38 -22.15 17.98 23.22
N ILE A 39 -23.19 17.38 22.66
CA ILE A 39 -24.53 17.92 22.76
C ILE A 39 -25.11 17.50 24.10
N PRO A 40 -25.47 18.44 25.02
CA PRO A 40 -25.99 18.10 26.34
C PRO A 40 -27.17 17.15 26.27
N GLY A 41 -27.03 15.95 26.88
CA GLY A 41 -28.07 14.91 26.94
C GLY A 41 -28.04 13.88 25.80
N ILE A 42 -27.07 13.94 24.93
CA ILE A 42 -26.83 12.93 23.88
C ILE A 42 -25.42 12.38 24.07
N ASP A 43 -25.31 11.07 24.31
CA ASP A 43 -24.01 10.40 24.33
C ASP A 43 -23.52 10.23 22.89
N VAL A 44 -22.59 11.11 22.48
CA VAL A 44 -22.05 11.15 21.10
C VAL A 44 -20.75 10.37 21.06
N THR A 45 -20.83 9.08 21.33
CA THR A 45 -19.68 8.19 21.12
C THR A 45 -19.50 7.91 19.63
N GLY A 46 -18.47 8.50 19.05
CA GLY A 46 -17.98 8.10 17.72
C GLY A 46 -18.66 8.77 16.53
N ASN A 47 -18.73 10.11 16.52
CA ASN A 47 -19.11 10.82 15.31
C ASN A 47 -18.10 10.53 14.18
N ILE A 48 -18.60 9.99 13.08
CA ILE A 48 -17.83 9.89 11.85
C ILE A 48 -17.40 11.30 11.40
N LEU A 49 -16.26 11.39 10.74
CA LEU A 49 -15.73 12.64 10.21
C LEU A 49 -15.97 12.76 8.70
N PRO A 50 -17.16 13.23 8.25
CA PRO A 50 -17.51 13.22 6.83
C PRO A 50 -16.89 14.43 6.09
N ASN A 51 -16.52 14.20 4.83
CA ASN A 51 -16.09 15.24 3.90
C ASN A 51 -14.92 16.12 4.41
N LYS A 52 -14.05 15.57 5.26
CA LYS A 52 -12.91 16.27 5.86
C LYS A 52 -11.62 15.98 5.11
N GLU A 53 -10.84 17.01 4.80
CA GLU A 53 -9.46 16.84 4.32
C GLU A 53 -8.57 16.45 5.49
N ILE A 54 -7.75 15.41 5.28
CA ILE A 54 -6.84 14.84 6.28
C ILE A 54 -5.53 14.42 5.63
N ASN A 55 -4.45 14.40 6.43
CA ASN A 55 -3.24 13.70 6.07
C ASN A 55 -3.15 12.39 6.86
N VAL A 56 -2.88 11.30 6.15
CA VAL A 56 -2.67 9.99 6.73
C VAL A 56 -1.20 9.61 6.53
N ARG A 57 -0.52 9.26 7.62
CA ARG A 57 0.86 8.80 7.60
C ARG A 57 0.91 7.31 7.88
N PHE A 58 1.50 6.57 6.98
CA PHE A 58 1.79 5.14 7.14
C PHE A 58 3.28 4.96 7.42
N THR A 59 3.59 4.17 8.44
CA THR A 59 4.97 3.81 8.78
C THR A 59 5.07 2.29 8.92
N ILE A 60 5.94 1.67 8.11
CA ILE A 60 6.30 0.26 8.24
C ILE A 60 7.66 0.19 8.90
N TYR A 61 7.76 -0.60 9.98
CA TYR A 61 8.98 -0.73 10.76
C TYR A 61 9.15 -2.15 11.32
N GLY A 62 10.39 -2.57 11.54
CA GLY A 62 10.71 -3.87 12.13
C GLY A 62 10.78 -3.84 13.67
N ASN A 63 11.04 -5.00 14.29
CA ASN A 63 11.15 -5.15 15.75
C ASN A 63 12.20 -4.25 16.42
N SER A 64 13.22 -3.81 15.69
CA SER A 64 14.24 -2.88 16.19
C SER A 64 13.73 -1.45 16.32
N GLY A 65 12.49 -1.16 15.88
CA GLY A 65 11.93 0.18 15.81
C GLY A 65 12.47 1.04 14.66
N ASN A 66 13.37 0.51 13.82
CA ASN A 66 13.85 1.23 12.65
C ASN A 66 12.76 1.27 11.58
N THR A 67 12.53 2.46 11.03
CA THR A 67 11.58 2.67 9.93
C THR A 67 12.16 2.10 8.64
N ASP A 68 11.48 1.11 8.05
CA ASP A 68 11.79 0.58 6.73
C ASP A 68 11.18 1.45 5.63
N TYR A 69 9.96 1.95 5.88
CA TYR A 69 9.22 2.77 4.94
C TYR A 69 8.27 3.74 5.65
N GLN A 70 8.13 4.95 5.13
CA GLN A 70 7.14 5.92 5.59
C GLN A 70 6.63 6.75 4.43
N GLU A 71 5.31 6.96 4.37
CA GLU A 71 4.66 7.82 3.38
C GLU A 71 3.52 8.64 4.00
N ILE A 72 3.11 9.69 3.28
CA ILE A 72 1.97 10.52 3.62
C ILE A 72 1.00 10.57 2.44
N HIS A 73 -0.29 10.37 2.73
CA HIS A 73 -1.39 10.64 1.84
C HIS A 73 -2.16 11.87 2.29
N THR A 74 -2.39 12.81 1.38
CA THR A 74 -3.41 13.85 1.55
C THR A 74 -4.67 13.36 0.87
N THR A 75 -5.74 13.21 1.63
CA THR A 75 -7.02 12.65 1.16
C THR A 75 -8.20 13.37 1.80
N LYS A 76 -9.39 13.01 1.35
CA LYS A 76 -10.64 13.50 1.91
C LYS A 76 -11.51 12.31 2.27
N THR A 77 -12.11 12.32 3.46
CA THR A 77 -13.11 11.33 3.86
C THR A 77 -14.38 11.50 3.03
N ASP A 78 -15.09 10.41 2.76
CA ASP A 78 -16.40 10.47 2.11
C ASP A 78 -17.52 10.92 3.07
N GLU A 79 -18.77 10.81 2.63
CA GLU A 79 -19.95 11.16 3.43
C GLU A 79 -20.15 10.26 4.67
N TYR A 80 -19.49 9.11 4.71
CA TYR A 80 -19.51 8.15 5.82
C TYR A 80 -18.23 8.20 6.66
N GLY A 81 -17.35 9.19 6.44
CA GLY A 81 -16.07 9.29 7.12
C GLY A 81 -15.02 8.27 6.64
N MET A 82 -15.27 7.57 5.52
CA MET A 82 -14.40 6.52 5.03
C MET A 82 -13.27 7.05 4.17
N ILE A 83 -12.10 6.42 4.29
CA ILE A 83 -10.97 6.58 3.38
C ILE A 83 -10.62 5.24 2.75
N ASN A 84 -10.14 5.29 1.51
CA ASN A 84 -9.62 4.13 0.79
C ASN A 84 -8.30 4.55 0.12
N LEU A 85 -7.20 3.96 0.57
CA LEU A 85 -5.84 4.31 0.18
C LEU A 85 -5.06 3.06 -0.21
N VAL A 86 -3.98 3.25 -0.95
CA VAL A 86 -3.03 2.18 -1.26
C VAL A 86 -1.67 2.57 -0.69
N ILE A 87 -1.24 1.86 0.36
CA ILE A 87 0.09 2.02 0.95
C ILE A 87 1.12 1.63 -0.12
N GLY A 88 2.13 2.46 -0.32
CA GLY A 88 3.08 2.35 -1.43
C GLY A 88 2.77 3.31 -2.59
N LYS A 89 1.68 4.12 -2.50
CA LYS A 89 1.28 5.10 -3.53
C LYS A 89 1.22 6.55 -3.01
N GLY A 90 1.53 6.75 -1.75
CA GLY A 90 1.62 8.08 -1.15
C GLY A 90 2.92 8.80 -1.48
N ASN A 91 3.07 9.98 -0.88
CA ASN A 91 4.31 10.73 -0.94
C ASN A 91 5.32 10.13 0.04
N SER A 92 6.35 9.44 -0.46
CA SER A 92 7.38 8.82 0.38
C SER A 92 8.15 9.87 1.19
N VAL A 93 8.26 9.63 2.49
CA VAL A 93 9.04 10.43 3.45
C VAL A 93 10.35 9.71 3.80
N ALA A 94 10.32 8.38 3.91
CA ALA A 94 11.48 7.56 4.18
C ALA A 94 11.38 6.21 3.46
N GLY A 95 12.48 5.75 2.88
CA GLY A 95 12.57 4.47 2.16
C GLY A 95 11.76 4.44 0.88
N LYS A 96 11.69 3.27 0.27
CA LYS A 96 10.78 2.97 -0.85
C LYS A 96 10.02 1.69 -0.55
N PHE A 97 8.73 1.67 -0.87
CA PHE A 97 7.87 0.52 -0.62
C PHE A 97 8.39 -0.76 -1.29
N THR A 98 8.90 -0.65 -2.51
CA THR A 98 9.46 -1.77 -3.29
C THR A 98 10.82 -2.26 -2.79
N GLU A 99 11.46 -1.51 -1.89
CA GLU A 99 12.76 -1.87 -1.30
C GLU A 99 12.62 -2.45 0.12
N ILE A 100 11.38 -2.57 0.63
CA ILE A 100 11.13 -3.23 1.92
C ILE A 100 11.56 -4.69 1.80
N TYR A 101 12.45 -5.10 2.71
CA TYR A 101 12.92 -6.50 2.75
C TYR A 101 11.93 -7.36 3.54
N TRP A 102 11.16 -8.17 2.83
CA TRP A 102 10.15 -9.08 3.37
C TRP A 102 10.77 -10.47 3.64
N ASP A 103 11.60 -10.57 4.66
CA ASP A 103 12.40 -11.75 5.02
C ASP A 103 11.71 -12.69 6.01
N GLY A 104 10.43 -12.50 6.28
CA GLY A 104 9.71 -13.24 7.31
C GLY A 104 9.91 -12.69 8.73
N SER A 105 10.72 -11.65 8.93
CA SER A 105 10.81 -10.96 10.20
C SER A 105 9.53 -10.17 10.50
N ILE A 106 9.25 -9.95 11.78
CA ILE A 106 8.09 -9.16 12.20
C ILE A 106 8.18 -7.74 11.66
N LYS A 107 7.14 -7.31 10.97
CA LYS A 107 6.92 -5.93 10.53
C LYS A 107 5.64 -5.40 11.16
N ASN A 108 5.66 -4.14 11.56
CA ASN A 108 4.52 -3.43 12.11
C ASN A 108 4.09 -2.32 11.15
N LEU A 109 2.79 -2.07 11.11
CA LEU A 109 2.18 -0.94 10.41
C LEU A 109 1.61 0.01 11.45
N LYS A 110 2.22 1.19 11.56
CA LYS A 110 1.68 2.32 12.30
C LYS A 110 0.94 3.24 11.34
N VAL A 111 -0.28 3.63 11.73
CA VAL A 111 -1.11 4.57 11.00
C VAL A 111 -1.41 5.76 11.90
N GLU A 112 -1.15 6.95 11.40
CA GLU A 112 -1.37 8.20 12.09
C GLU A 112 -2.19 9.15 11.22
N ILE A 113 -3.04 9.94 11.83
CA ILE A 113 -3.84 10.97 11.13
C ILE A 113 -3.49 12.36 11.63
N ASN A 114 -3.61 13.32 10.73
CA ASN A 114 -3.44 14.73 11.04
C ASN A 114 -4.67 15.50 10.53
N LEU A 115 -5.39 16.10 11.46
CA LEU A 115 -6.62 16.86 11.22
C LEU A 115 -6.40 18.38 11.35
N ASP A 116 -5.47 18.79 12.21
CA ASP A 116 -5.29 20.18 12.69
C ASP A 116 -3.83 20.66 12.69
N GLY A 117 -2.94 19.93 12.07
CA GLY A 117 -1.49 20.20 12.05
C GLY A 117 -0.66 19.25 12.91
N THR A 118 -1.31 18.46 13.78
CA THR A 118 -0.64 17.46 14.65
C THR A 118 -1.03 16.04 14.25
N TYR A 119 -0.06 15.12 14.23
CA TYR A 119 -0.33 13.70 14.01
C TYR A 119 -0.75 13.03 15.32
N SER A 120 -1.84 12.26 15.26
CA SER A 120 -2.31 11.38 16.33
C SER A 120 -2.35 9.94 15.84
N ASP A 121 -2.08 9.00 16.75
CA ASP A 121 -2.07 7.58 16.45
C ASP A 121 -3.49 7.07 16.18
N LEU A 122 -3.69 6.41 15.04
CA LEU A 122 -4.93 5.72 14.69
C LEU A 122 -4.83 4.22 15.00
N SER A 123 -3.72 3.60 14.60
CA SER A 123 -3.44 2.20 14.88
C SER A 123 -1.93 1.92 14.81
N ASP A 124 -1.51 0.89 15.53
CA ASP A 124 -0.18 0.32 15.45
C ASP A 124 -0.31 -1.20 15.65
N GLN A 125 -0.04 -1.97 14.59
CA GLN A 125 -0.30 -3.40 14.58
C GLN A 125 0.71 -4.17 13.76
N GLU A 126 0.92 -5.42 14.13
CA GLU A 126 1.77 -6.34 13.37
C GLU A 126 1.14 -6.70 12.02
N LEU A 127 1.96 -6.70 10.98
CA LEU A 127 1.61 -7.24 9.66
C LEU A 127 1.79 -8.77 9.69
N LEU A 128 0.67 -9.48 9.71
CA LEU A 128 0.67 -10.93 9.80
C LEU A 128 0.85 -11.58 8.42
N PHE A 129 1.64 -12.64 8.38
CA PHE A 129 1.75 -13.49 7.19
C PHE A 129 0.49 -14.33 7.02
N ILE A 130 0.14 -14.62 5.76
CA ILE A 130 -0.89 -15.59 5.44
C ILE A 130 -0.33 -16.98 5.69
N PRO A 131 -0.81 -17.75 6.69
CA PRO A 131 -0.23 -19.05 7.05
C PRO A 131 -0.47 -20.11 5.98
N TYR A 132 -1.47 -19.92 5.10
CA TYR A 132 -1.80 -20.79 3.99
C TYR A 132 -2.39 -20.00 2.85
N ALA A 133 -1.89 -20.21 1.63
CA ALA A 133 -2.45 -19.63 0.42
C ALA A 133 -2.64 -20.72 -0.66
N TYR A 134 -3.81 -20.73 -1.31
CA TYR A 134 -4.09 -21.56 -2.47
C TYR A 134 -4.14 -20.68 -3.71
N HIS A 135 -3.17 -20.87 -4.59
CA HIS A 135 -3.09 -20.13 -5.85
C HIS A 135 -3.43 -21.05 -7.01
N ARG A 136 -4.21 -20.56 -7.96
CA ARG A 136 -4.45 -21.26 -9.21
C ARG A 136 -3.21 -21.23 -10.10
N ASP A 137 -2.64 -20.05 -10.25
CA ASP A 137 -1.42 -19.80 -11.02
C ASP A 137 -0.53 -18.84 -10.22
N ILE A 138 0.78 -19.02 -10.28
CA ILE A 138 1.77 -18.15 -9.65
C ILE A 138 2.72 -17.65 -10.73
N ILE A 139 2.80 -16.33 -10.90
CA ILE A 139 3.80 -15.66 -11.73
C ILE A 139 4.65 -14.82 -10.78
N ALA A 140 5.93 -15.19 -10.62
CA ALA A 140 6.90 -14.40 -9.90
C ALA A 140 7.64 -13.51 -10.89
N SER A 141 7.60 -12.19 -10.67
CA SER A 141 8.36 -11.21 -11.49
C SER A 141 9.81 -11.05 -11.04
N GLY A 142 10.20 -11.74 -9.96
CA GLY A 142 11.53 -11.81 -9.39
C GLY A 142 11.88 -13.25 -9.02
N ASP A 143 12.72 -13.41 -8.02
CA ASP A 143 13.16 -14.72 -7.55
C ASP A 143 12.05 -15.44 -6.78
N LEU A 144 12.01 -16.78 -6.91
CA LEU A 144 11.23 -17.67 -6.05
C LEU A 144 12.18 -18.42 -5.12
N THR A 145 12.13 -18.10 -3.83
CA THR A 145 12.89 -18.82 -2.79
C THR A 145 11.96 -19.75 -2.01
N VAL A 146 12.35 -20.99 -1.84
CA VAL A 146 11.64 -22.00 -1.06
C VAL A 146 12.58 -22.61 -0.04
N ASP A 147 12.40 -22.29 1.25
CA ASP A 147 13.25 -22.76 2.35
C ASP A 147 12.99 -24.22 2.75
N GLY A 148 11.90 -24.80 2.28
CA GLY A 148 11.48 -26.16 2.57
C GLY A 148 11.55 -27.08 1.34
N ASN A 149 10.85 -28.21 1.44
CA ASN A 149 10.74 -29.15 0.32
C ASN A 149 9.73 -28.66 -0.72
N SER A 150 10.10 -28.71 -1.99
CA SER A 150 9.22 -28.45 -3.12
C SER A 150 8.80 -29.75 -3.80
N LEU A 151 7.49 -29.94 -4.05
CA LEU A 151 6.94 -31.01 -4.83
C LEU A 151 6.29 -30.48 -6.09
N LEU A 152 6.94 -30.67 -7.24
CA LEU A 152 6.40 -30.32 -8.55
C LEU A 152 5.79 -31.57 -9.20
N LYS A 153 4.46 -31.55 -9.42
CA LYS A 153 3.71 -32.67 -10.01
C LYS A 153 3.43 -32.44 -11.50
N GLY A 154 4.34 -31.92 -12.23
CA GLY A 154 4.18 -31.60 -13.64
C GLY A 154 5.52 -31.51 -14.34
N LYS A 155 5.52 -30.85 -15.50
CA LYS A 155 6.74 -30.59 -16.25
C LYS A 155 7.42 -29.38 -15.67
N LEU A 156 8.72 -29.45 -15.39
CA LEU A 156 9.57 -28.33 -15.07
C LEU A 156 10.38 -27.97 -16.32
N ASP A 157 10.12 -26.80 -16.88
CA ASP A 157 10.95 -26.22 -17.94
C ASP A 157 11.89 -25.17 -17.33
N ILE A 158 13.19 -25.38 -17.49
CA ILE A 158 14.22 -24.41 -17.05
C ILE A 158 14.86 -23.85 -18.32
N ASN A 159 14.57 -22.59 -18.62
CA ASN A 159 15.24 -21.85 -19.68
C ASN A 159 16.49 -21.20 -19.09
N GLN A 160 17.66 -21.58 -19.59
CA GLN A 160 18.91 -20.88 -19.31
C GLN A 160 19.17 -19.97 -20.52
N ASP A 161 19.21 -18.66 -20.26
CA ASP A 161 19.69 -17.66 -21.21
C ASP A 161 21.22 -17.68 -21.30
#